data_2ffe07403c9fa3d7c4f9298f7557f5d1
#
_entry.id   2ffe07403c9fa3d7c4f9298f7557f5d1
#
_cell.length_a   1.000
_cell.length_b   1.000
_cell.length_c   1.000
_cell.angle_alpha   90.00
_cell.angle_beta   90.00
_cell.angle_gamma   90.00
#
_symmetry.space_group_name_H-M   'P 1'
#
loop_
_entity.id
_entity.type
_entity.pdbx_description
1 polymer ?
#
loop_
_entity_poly.entity_id
_entity_poly.type
_entity_poly.pdbx_seq_one_letter_code
_entity_poly.pdbx_strand_id
1 'polypeptide(L)'
;MAKLKGRAPSGGGRTMSSMRLMQMALATTILLSLTYMFQFASVSVSFRSIKDSENSKHDGLLRNHVLGHSVVYLQGFEAGYKFVSEYDVEAHGPLYILFMSDANENGRYWCPDCERAKKPVMDAFLRAPRGSRLVEIRVGPHSYWKDEMNEFRQNELFYLDFIPTLMRYEGGGNSSTMLTESFCTDTALLDYVFKVKKPLAGEPNKNKVLTMHSPREVIDYLGTYDNSYPLFLFFVSGYHELNGRMWCPYCDSADVVVMHYYNYTAPDNAIMVRVTVANTYKEWKKPMNPFKLREFQDVVPMRGVPFLGYARKDGSANKIDVHQFTLDYSETEELQTFFKNKPRMAQLN
;
A
#
# COMPACT_ATOMS: atom_id res chain seq x y z
N MET A 1 52.25 66.37 45.15
CA MET A 1 53.10 66.53 43.96
C MET A 1 52.70 65.60 42.84
N ALA A 2 52.53 66.17 41.64
CA ALA A 2 52.55 65.62 40.31
C ALA A 2 51.41 64.67 39.89
N LYS A 3 50.51 65.21 39.05
CA LYS A 3 49.62 64.62 38.08
C LYS A 3 50.35 63.84 37.00
N LEU A 4 49.77 62.72 36.57
CA LEU A 4 49.89 62.27 35.18
C LEU A 4 48.65 61.74 34.65
N LYS A 5 48.14 62.35 33.56
CA LYS A 5 47.03 62.00 32.74
C LYS A 5 47.34 60.82 31.85
N GLY A 6 46.53 59.79 31.78
CA GLY A 6 46.55 58.72 30.78
C GLY A 6 45.31 58.79 29.91
N ARG A 7 45.56 58.94 28.61
CA ARG A 7 44.61 59.14 27.52
C ARG A 7 44.11 57.75 27.05
N ALA A 8 42.78 57.53 26.96
CA ALA A 8 42.21 56.31 26.38
C ALA A 8 42.11 56.43 24.86
N PRO A 9 42.26 55.32 24.10
CA PRO A 9 42.03 55.34 22.66
C PRO A 9 40.53 55.10 22.35
N SER A 10 39.98 55.93 21.49
CA SER A 10 38.65 55.79 20.90
C SER A 10 38.59 54.67 19.89
N GLY A 11 37.94 53.56 20.21
CA GLY A 11 37.56 52.48 19.27
C GLY A 11 36.27 52.87 18.57
N GLY A 12 36.34 53.29 17.31
CA GLY A 12 35.18 53.53 16.45
C GLY A 12 34.56 52.21 15.96
N GLY A 13 33.57 51.69 16.67
CA GLY A 13 32.71 50.62 16.18
C GLY A 13 31.78 51.16 15.08
N ARG A 14 32.00 50.81 13.84
CA ARG A 14 31.08 51.05 12.75
C ARG A 14 29.80 50.21 12.95
N THR A 15 28.74 50.78 13.50
CA THR A 15 27.42 50.20 13.48
C THR A 15 26.91 50.13 12.03
N MET A 16 26.74 48.96 11.50
CA MET A 16 26.09 48.78 10.19
C MET A 16 24.68 49.39 10.27
N SER A 17 24.35 50.27 9.34
CA SER A 17 23.04 50.91 9.22
C SER A 17 21.94 49.84 9.11
N SER A 18 20.86 50.01 9.86
CA SER A 18 19.67 49.13 9.84
C SER A 18 19.14 48.84 8.42
N MET A 19 19.37 49.81 7.51
CA MET A 19 19.02 49.67 6.09
C MET A 19 19.85 48.66 5.34
N ARG A 20 21.13 48.45 5.68
CA ARG A 20 21.97 47.39 5.08
C ARG A 20 21.66 46.01 5.60
N LEU A 21 21.27 45.87 6.86
CA LEU A 21 20.75 44.59 7.43
C LEU A 21 19.43 44.20 6.77
N MET A 22 18.56 45.16 6.53
CA MET A 22 17.27 44.92 5.86
C MET A 22 17.44 44.56 4.36
N GLN A 23 18.41 45.16 3.69
CA GLN A 23 18.77 44.81 2.30
C GLN A 23 19.39 43.40 2.18
N MET A 24 20.24 43.01 3.13
CA MET A 24 20.79 41.67 3.17
C MET A 24 19.74 40.60 3.49
N ALA A 25 18.81 40.86 4.40
CA ALA A 25 17.70 39.96 4.71
C ALA A 25 16.73 39.79 3.51
N LEU A 26 16.46 40.90 2.78
CA LEU A 26 15.64 40.83 1.57
C LEU A 26 16.33 40.03 0.43
N ALA A 27 17.64 40.20 0.25
CA ALA A 27 18.41 39.49 -0.75
C ALA A 27 18.49 37.98 -0.45
N THR A 28 18.62 37.58 0.83
CA THR A 28 18.62 36.16 1.22
C THR A 28 17.26 35.50 1.06
N THR A 29 16.15 36.19 1.35
CA THR A 29 14.79 35.67 1.10
C THR A 29 14.49 35.51 -0.39
N ILE A 30 14.92 36.45 -1.21
CA ILE A 30 14.78 36.35 -2.68
C ILE A 30 15.64 35.19 -3.23
N LEU A 31 16.87 35.00 -2.74
CA LEU A 31 17.75 33.91 -3.17
C LEU A 31 17.17 32.53 -2.78
N LEU A 32 16.62 32.41 -1.56
CA LEU A 32 15.96 31.18 -1.08
C LEU A 32 14.66 30.90 -1.86
N SER A 33 13.90 31.91 -2.21
CA SER A 33 12.70 31.72 -3.04
C SER A 33 13.05 31.34 -4.49
N LEU A 34 14.11 31.89 -5.05
CA LEU A 34 14.62 31.52 -6.38
C LEU A 34 15.17 30.09 -6.41
N THR A 35 15.91 29.66 -5.39
CA THR A 35 16.39 28.27 -5.28
C THR A 35 15.24 27.28 -5.11
N TYR A 36 14.21 27.64 -4.32
CA TYR A 36 13.01 26.83 -4.17
C TYR A 36 12.21 26.73 -5.48
N MET A 37 12.03 27.86 -6.18
CA MET A 37 11.39 27.87 -7.52
C MET A 37 12.22 27.14 -8.58
N PHE A 38 13.54 27.14 -8.51
CA PHE A 38 14.42 26.38 -9.41
C PHE A 38 14.33 24.88 -9.16
N GLN A 39 14.20 24.44 -7.90
CA GLN A 39 13.95 23.04 -7.58
C GLN A 39 12.58 22.57 -8.07
N PHE A 40 11.54 23.39 -7.96
CA PHE A 40 10.22 23.07 -8.54
C PHE A 40 10.19 23.17 -10.06
N ALA A 41 10.92 24.09 -10.68
CA ALA A 41 11.01 24.21 -12.13
C ALA A 41 11.77 23.03 -12.77
N SER A 42 12.80 22.50 -12.10
CA SER A 42 13.52 21.31 -12.58
C SER A 42 12.67 20.03 -12.53
N VAL A 43 11.75 19.92 -11.55
CA VAL A 43 10.76 18.85 -11.52
C VAL A 43 9.68 19.04 -12.61
N SER A 44 9.27 20.27 -12.89
CA SER A 44 8.27 20.60 -13.94
C SER A 44 8.82 20.47 -15.37
N VAL A 45 10.11 20.71 -15.57
CA VAL A 45 10.78 20.60 -16.89
C VAL A 45 10.95 19.14 -17.31
N SER A 46 11.07 18.20 -16.35
CA SER A 46 11.08 16.76 -16.68
C SER A 46 9.75 16.25 -17.27
N PHE A 47 8.64 16.94 -17.03
CA PHE A 47 7.34 16.60 -17.63
C PHE A 47 7.11 17.20 -19.04
N ARG A 48 7.90 18.17 -19.49
CA ARG A 48 7.77 18.81 -20.81
C ARG A 48 8.65 18.22 -21.90
N SER A 49 9.61 17.37 -21.60
CA SER A 49 10.52 16.76 -22.58
C SER A 49 9.97 15.51 -23.29
N ILE A 50 8.65 15.28 -23.26
CA ILE A 50 8.02 14.13 -23.94
C ILE A 50 7.71 14.41 -25.43
N LYS A 51 7.98 15.61 -25.95
CA LYS A 51 7.60 15.96 -27.34
C LYS A 51 8.68 15.85 -28.40
N ASP A 52 9.95 15.67 -28.06
CA ASP A 52 11.02 15.66 -29.07
C ASP A 52 11.92 14.41 -28.96
N SER A 53 11.38 13.27 -29.38
CA SER A 53 12.20 12.11 -29.79
C SER A 53 11.41 11.25 -30.78
N GLU A 54 11.08 11.80 -31.91
CA GLU A 54 10.80 11.02 -33.13
C GLU A 54 12.13 10.58 -33.73
N ASN A 55 12.64 9.42 -33.36
CA ASN A 55 13.37 8.47 -34.20
C ASN A 55 13.88 7.27 -33.37
N SER A 56 13.00 6.32 -33.13
CA SER A 56 13.41 4.92 -32.93
C SER A 56 12.19 4.05 -33.21
N LYS A 57 12.05 3.63 -34.44
CA LYS A 57 11.15 2.53 -34.82
C LYS A 57 11.79 1.24 -34.35
N HIS A 58 11.48 0.80 -33.13
CA HIS A 58 11.45 -0.59 -32.69
C HIS A 58 10.99 -0.60 -31.22
N ASP A 59 9.86 -1.26 -31.01
CA ASP A 59 9.19 -1.53 -29.73
C ASP A 59 8.71 -0.28 -28.95
N GLY A 60 7.40 -0.16 -28.75
CA GLY A 60 6.72 0.93 -28.06
C GLY A 60 7.07 1.08 -26.56
N LEU A 61 8.34 0.95 -26.23
CA LEU A 61 8.89 0.98 -24.88
C LEU A 61 9.39 2.39 -24.57
N LEU A 62 8.54 3.22 -23.94
CA LEU A 62 8.99 4.50 -23.37
C LEU A 62 9.66 4.21 -22.02
N ARG A 63 10.98 4.36 -21.96
CA ARG A 63 11.77 4.25 -20.72
C ARG A 63 12.13 5.62 -20.20
N ASN A 64 11.70 5.95 -18.98
CA ASN A 64 12.11 7.15 -18.28
C ASN A 64 12.97 6.80 -17.08
N HIS A 65 14.15 7.41 -16.97
CA HIS A 65 14.98 7.31 -15.77
C HIS A 65 14.77 8.55 -14.93
N VAL A 66 14.19 8.40 -13.74
CA VAL A 66 13.94 9.49 -12.81
C VAL A 66 14.61 9.18 -11.48
N LEU A 67 15.54 10.03 -11.08
CA LEU A 67 16.25 9.92 -9.79
C LEU A 67 16.90 8.55 -9.50
N GLY A 68 17.33 7.82 -10.55
CA GLY A 68 17.92 6.49 -10.43
C GLY A 68 16.90 5.35 -10.39
N HIS A 69 15.61 5.62 -10.66
CA HIS A 69 14.56 4.65 -10.86
C HIS A 69 14.24 4.50 -12.35
N SER A 70 13.77 3.33 -12.75
CA SER A 70 13.33 3.07 -14.12
C SER A 70 11.82 2.90 -14.15
N VAL A 71 11.14 3.70 -14.99
CA VAL A 71 9.71 3.56 -15.27
C VAL A 71 9.52 3.19 -16.72
N VAL A 72 8.75 2.15 -16.98
CA VAL A 72 8.39 1.66 -18.31
C VAL A 72 6.88 1.80 -18.48
N TYR A 73 6.43 2.27 -19.65
CA TYR A 73 5.01 2.40 -19.97
C TYR A 73 4.67 1.47 -21.11
N LEU A 74 3.68 0.62 -20.91
CA LEU A 74 3.22 -0.37 -21.88
C LEU A 74 1.72 -0.22 -22.13
N GLN A 75 1.32 -0.52 -23.35
CA GLN A 75 -0.07 -0.48 -23.78
C GLN A 75 -0.57 -1.88 -24.10
N GLY A 76 -1.67 -2.28 -23.43
CA GLY A 76 -2.37 -3.52 -23.72
C GLY A 76 -1.75 -4.78 -23.12
N PHE A 77 -2.48 -5.87 -23.26
CA PHE A 77 -2.16 -7.15 -22.63
C PHE A 77 -0.87 -7.75 -23.18
N GLU A 78 -0.73 -7.87 -24.50
CA GLU A 78 0.41 -8.56 -25.13
C GLU A 78 1.76 -7.96 -24.73
N ALA A 79 1.87 -6.62 -24.77
CA ALA A 79 3.10 -5.94 -24.38
C ALA A 79 3.40 -6.12 -22.87
N GLY A 80 2.37 -6.02 -22.04
CA GLY A 80 2.49 -6.22 -20.60
C GLY A 80 2.89 -7.65 -20.26
N TYR A 81 2.20 -8.63 -20.83
CA TYR A 81 2.46 -10.06 -20.58
C TYR A 81 3.87 -10.44 -21.01
N LYS A 82 4.27 -10.09 -22.22
CA LYS A 82 5.62 -10.35 -22.72
C LYS A 82 6.68 -9.76 -21.80
N PHE A 83 6.53 -8.49 -21.41
CA PHE A 83 7.50 -7.81 -20.57
C PHE A 83 7.64 -8.47 -19.18
N VAL A 84 6.53 -8.83 -18.55
CA VAL A 84 6.55 -9.42 -17.20
C VAL A 84 7.00 -10.87 -17.23
N SER A 85 6.56 -11.68 -18.21
CA SER A 85 6.94 -13.09 -18.33
C SER A 85 8.43 -13.28 -18.64
N GLU A 86 9.04 -12.33 -19.36
CA GLU A 86 10.47 -12.34 -19.69
C GLU A 86 11.34 -11.60 -18.67
N TYR A 87 10.73 -11.02 -17.61
CA TYR A 87 11.48 -10.21 -16.64
C TYR A 87 12.33 -11.09 -15.72
N ASP A 88 13.64 -10.82 -15.72
CA ASP A 88 14.60 -11.49 -14.87
C ASP A 88 14.73 -10.78 -13.52
N VAL A 89 14.08 -11.33 -12.49
CA VAL A 89 14.09 -10.83 -11.12
C VAL A 89 15.46 -11.03 -10.45
N GLU A 90 16.18 -12.11 -10.79
CA GLU A 90 17.49 -12.39 -10.20
C GLU A 90 18.52 -11.35 -10.66
N ALA A 91 18.48 -11.00 -11.94
CA ALA A 91 19.38 -9.97 -12.50
C ALA A 91 19.01 -8.55 -12.08
N HIS A 92 17.72 -8.28 -11.84
CA HIS A 92 17.22 -6.91 -11.77
C HIS A 92 16.49 -6.56 -10.46
N GLY A 93 16.27 -7.53 -9.57
CA GLY A 93 15.47 -7.37 -8.37
C GLY A 93 13.96 -7.32 -8.66
N PRO A 94 13.12 -7.16 -7.63
CA PRO A 94 11.67 -7.15 -7.76
C PRO A 94 11.17 -6.08 -8.73
N LEU A 95 10.13 -6.43 -9.51
CA LEU A 95 9.44 -5.51 -10.41
C LEU A 95 8.16 -5.03 -9.75
N TYR A 96 7.92 -3.72 -9.77
CA TYR A 96 6.62 -3.16 -9.43
C TYR A 96 5.80 -3.02 -10.71
N ILE A 97 4.57 -3.52 -10.69
CA ILE A 97 3.65 -3.51 -11.82
C ILE A 97 2.42 -2.70 -11.42
N LEU A 98 2.15 -1.63 -12.17
CA LEU A 98 0.99 -0.77 -11.97
C LEU A 98 0.05 -0.90 -13.17
N PHE A 99 -1.12 -1.51 -12.94
CA PHE A 99 -2.17 -1.58 -13.94
C PHE A 99 -3.09 -0.38 -13.82
N MET A 100 -3.24 0.34 -14.93
CA MET A 100 -4.04 1.57 -15.00
C MET A 100 -4.97 1.51 -16.20
N SER A 101 -6.03 2.32 -16.19
CA SER A 101 -6.85 2.54 -17.38
C SER A 101 -6.07 3.28 -18.46
N ASP A 102 -6.60 3.30 -19.68
CA ASP A 102 -6.09 4.22 -20.70
C ASP A 102 -6.28 5.68 -20.28
N ALA A 103 -5.36 6.50 -20.73
CA ALA A 103 -5.45 7.95 -20.63
C ALA A 103 -5.87 8.57 -21.96
N ASN A 104 -6.65 9.65 -21.92
CA ASN A 104 -6.98 10.45 -23.09
C ASN A 104 -5.78 11.29 -23.54
N GLU A 105 -5.95 12.06 -24.64
CA GLU A 105 -4.91 12.92 -25.21
C GLU A 105 -4.34 13.96 -24.21
N ASN A 106 -5.13 14.34 -23.20
CA ASN A 106 -4.69 15.24 -22.12
C ASN A 106 -4.00 14.51 -20.97
N GLY A 107 -3.75 13.20 -21.09
CA GLY A 107 -3.12 12.37 -20.07
C GLY A 107 -4.01 12.07 -18.87
N ARG A 108 -5.34 12.24 -18.98
CA ARG A 108 -6.30 11.94 -17.93
C ARG A 108 -6.86 10.52 -18.11
N TYR A 109 -6.79 9.72 -17.08
CA TYR A 109 -7.33 8.36 -17.07
C TYR A 109 -8.86 8.36 -17.10
N TRP A 110 -9.48 7.42 -17.83
CA TRP A 110 -10.94 7.28 -17.82
C TRP A 110 -11.47 6.69 -16.52
N CYS A 111 -10.67 5.92 -15.80
CA CYS A 111 -11.00 5.38 -14.47
C CYS A 111 -10.72 6.44 -13.40
N PRO A 112 -11.72 6.86 -12.60
CA PRO A 112 -11.52 7.89 -11.57
C PRO A 112 -10.52 7.48 -10.49
N ASP A 113 -10.49 6.19 -10.10
CA ASP A 113 -9.56 5.66 -9.11
C ASP A 113 -8.13 5.68 -9.66
N CYS A 114 -7.94 5.32 -10.92
CA CYS A 114 -6.65 5.43 -11.60
C CYS A 114 -6.15 6.88 -11.61
N GLU A 115 -7.03 7.84 -11.91
CA GLU A 115 -6.66 9.26 -11.90
C GLU A 115 -6.24 9.73 -10.49
N ARG A 116 -6.93 9.27 -9.44
CA ARG A 116 -6.57 9.58 -8.05
C ARG A 116 -5.25 8.93 -7.63
N ALA A 117 -5.00 7.69 -8.05
CA ALA A 117 -3.81 6.92 -7.69
C ALA A 117 -2.52 7.38 -8.39
N LYS A 118 -2.63 7.99 -9.57
CA LYS A 118 -1.49 8.39 -10.42
C LYS A 118 -0.37 9.09 -9.63
N LYS A 119 -0.71 10.18 -8.94
CA LYS A 119 0.27 10.98 -8.21
C LYS A 119 0.77 10.28 -6.94
N PRO A 120 -0.09 9.77 -6.04
CA PRO A 120 0.35 9.06 -4.85
C PRO A 120 1.29 7.89 -5.12
N VAL A 121 0.96 7.05 -6.11
CA VAL A 121 1.79 5.90 -6.49
C VAL A 121 3.16 6.36 -6.99
N MET A 122 3.20 7.35 -7.89
CA MET A 122 4.47 7.85 -8.42
C MET A 122 5.32 8.53 -7.33
N ASP A 123 4.72 9.34 -6.48
CA ASP A 123 5.42 10.00 -5.36
C ASP A 123 6.01 8.96 -4.39
N ALA A 124 5.30 7.87 -4.11
CA ALA A 124 5.80 6.79 -3.27
C ALA A 124 6.91 5.99 -3.98
N PHE A 125 6.75 5.71 -5.26
CA PHE A 125 7.77 5.01 -6.06
C PHE A 125 9.08 5.78 -6.10
N LEU A 126 9.06 7.10 -6.21
CA LEU A 126 10.27 7.93 -6.18
C LEU A 126 11.01 7.89 -4.82
N ARG A 127 10.33 7.46 -3.75
CA ARG A 127 10.94 7.20 -2.44
C ARG A 127 11.40 5.75 -2.25
N ALA A 128 11.10 4.86 -3.18
CA ALA A 128 11.51 3.46 -3.13
C ALA A 128 13.06 3.32 -3.09
N PRO A 129 13.61 2.15 -2.74
CA PRO A 129 15.04 1.91 -2.81
C PRO A 129 15.60 2.21 -4.20
N ARG A 130 16.80 2.81 -4.27
CA ARG A 130 17.46 3.12 -5.55
C ARG A 130 17.60 1.86 -6.41
N GLY A 131 17.39 2.01 -7.71
CA GLY A 131 17.41 0.91 -8.66
C GLY A 131 16.07 0.20 -8.81
N SER A 132 15.03 0.59 -8.05
CA SER A 132 13.68 0.04 -8.22
C SER A 132 13.15 0.28 -9.63
N ARG A 133 12.40 -0.69 -10.13
CA ARG A 133 11.79 -0.67 -11.47
C ARG A 133 10.28 -0.74 -11.36
N LEU A 134 9.60 0.11 -12.11
CA LEU A 134 8.15 0.14 -12.23
C LEU A 134 7.77 -0.02 -13.69
N VAL A 135 6.80 -0.85 -13.98
CA VAL A 135 6.11 -0.89 -15.26
C VAL A 135 4.65 -0.47 -15.05
N GLU A 136 4.22 0.57 -15.76
CA GLU A 136 2.81 0.93 -15.87
C GLU A 136 2.24 0.26 -17.13
N ILE A 137 1.24 -0.60 -16.92
CA ILE A 137 0.54 -1.31 -18.00
C ILE A 137 -0.87 -0.74 -18.11
N ARG A 138 -1.20 -0.16 -19.25
CA ARG A 138 -2.55 0.36 -19.54
C ARG A 138 -3.42 -0.76 -20.08
N VAL A 139 -4.55 -0.98 -19.39
CA VAL A 139 -5.43 -2.12 -19.69
C VAL A 139 -6.35 -1.92 -20.91
N GLY A 140 -6.30 -0.76 -21.53
CA GLY A 140 -7.14 -0.48 -22.69
C GLY A 140 -8.36 0.40 -22.38
N PRO A 141 -9.25 0.57 -23.36
CA PRO A 141 -10.45 1.38 -23.22
C PRO A 141 -11.48 0.76 -22.29
N HIS A 142 -12.40 1.59 -21.77
CA HIS A 142 -13.41 1.16 -20.82
C HIS A 142 -14.25 -0.03 -21.30
N SER A 143 -14.61 -0.08 -22.59
CA SER A 143 -15.37 -1.19 -23.19
C SER A 143 -14.63 -2.52 -23.12
N TYR A 144 -13.33 -2.53 -23.38
CA TYR A 144 -12.49 -3.73 -23.26
C TYR A 144 -12.36 -4.17 -21.80
N TRP A 145 -12.12 -3.23 -20.88
CA TRP A 145 -11.99 -3.54 -19.46
C TRP A 145 -13.28 -4.14 -18.88
N LYS A 146 -14.45 -3.69 -19.34
CA LYS A 146 -15.76 -4.19 -18.88
C LYS A 146 -16.11 -5.58 -19.38
N ASP A 147 -15.43 -6.06 -20.40
CA ASP A 147 -15.58 -7.44 -20.85
C ASP A 147 -14.95 -8.38 -19.81
N GLU A 148 -15.77 -9.26 -19.22
CA GLU A 148 -15.32 -10.24 -18.24
C GLU A 148 -14.35 -11.26 -18.84
N MET A 149 -14.37 -11.44 -20.17
CA MET A 149 -13.47 -12.34 -20.90
C MET A 149 -12.18 -11.66 -21.38
N ASN A 150 -11.92 -10.39 -21.00
CA ASN A 150 -10.67 -9.75 -21.38
C ASN A 150 -9.45 -10.50 -20.80
N GLU A 151 -8.35 -10.43 -21.52
CA GLU A 151 -7.15 -11.21 -21.25
C GLU A 151 -6.51 -10.88 -19.90
N PHE A 152 -6.59 -9.65 -19.40
CA PHE A 152 -6.09 -9.29 -18.08
C PHE A 152 -6.82 -9.99 -16.94
N ARG A 153 -8.12 -10.31 -17.13
CA ARG A 153 -8.93 -11.04 -16.14
C ARG A 153 -8.74 -12.54 -16.22
N GLN A 154 -8.51 -13.05 -17.43
CA GLN A 154 -8.45 -14.50 -17.68
C GLN A 154 -7.04 -15.08 -17.55
N ASN A 155 -6.02 -14.26 -17.71
CA ASN A 155 -4.63 -14.72 -17.68
C ASN A 155 -4.16 -14.97 -16.26
N GLU A 156 -3.58 -16.15 -16.03
CA GLU A 156 -3.16 -16.63 -14.72
C GLU A 156 -2.01 -15.79 -14.10
N LEU A 157 -1.16 -15.16 -14.92
CA LEU A 157 -0.09 -14.29 -14.41
C LEU A 157 -0.65 -13.00 -13.79
N PHE A 158 -1.67 -12.40 -14.42
CA PHE A 158 -2.23 -11.11 -13.99
C PHE A 158 -3.47 -11.27 -13.13
N TYR A 159 -4.47 -12.01 -13.59
CA TYR A 159 -5.73 -12.31 -12.92
C TYR A 159 -6.32 -11.06 -12.23
N LEU A 160 -6.57 -10.01 -13.03
CA LEU A 160 -6.99 -8.72 -12.52
C LEU A 160 -8.50 -8.63 -12.35
N ASP A 161 -8.95 -8.25 -11.17
CA ASP A 161 -10.35 -7.92 -10.89
C ASP A 161 -10.58 -6.40 -10.84
N PHE A 162 -9.58 -5.63 -10.45
CA PHE A 162 -9.67 -4.21 -10.15
C PHE A 162 -8.60 -3.38 -10.88
N ILE A 163 -8.87 -2.10 -11.09
CA ILE A 163 -7.89 -1.07 -11.48
C ILE A 163 -8.18 0.24 -10.73
N PRO A 164 -7.15 0.98 -10.28
CA PRO A 164 -5.72 0.61 -10.36
C PRO A 164 -5.39 -0.62 -9.55
N THR A 165 -4.37 -1.37 -9.97
CA THR A 165 -3.77 -2.43 -9.19
C THR A 165 -2.26 -2.26 -9.20
N LEU A 166 -1.65 -2.19 -8.03
CA LEU A 166 -0.20 -2.17 -7.83
C LEU A 166 0.25 -3.50 -7.26
N MET A 167 1.13 -4.20 -7.97
CA MET A 167 1.74 -5.47 -7.53
C MET A 167 3.23 -5.31 -7.34
N ARG A 168 3.81 -6.10 -6.44
CA ARG A 168 5.24 -6.38 -6.42
C ARG A 168 5.46 -7.81 -6.91
N TYR A 169 6.10 -7.93 -8.06
CA TYR A 169 6.43 -9.20 -8.70
C TYR A 169 7.84 -9.63 -8.31
N GLU A 170 7.96 -10.83 -7.75
CA GLU A 170 9.21 -11.40 -7.24
C GLU A 170 9.69 -12.61 -8.07
N GLY A 171 9.14 -12.82 -9.27
CA GLY A 171 9.50 -13.88 -10.17
C GLY A 171 8.64 -15.14 -10.01
N GLY A 172 8.80 -16.09 -10.94
CA GLY A 172 8.13 -17.39 -10.90
C GLY A 172 6.60 -17.33 -10.96
N GLY A 173 6.02 -16.26 -11.50
CA GLY A 173 4.57 -16.05 -11.53
C GLY A 173 3.98 -15.50 -10.23
N ASN A 174 4.79 -15.27 -9.19
CA ASN A 174 4.30 -14.86 -7.88
C ASN A 174 4.31 -13.36 -7.68
N SER A 175 3.20 -12.81 -7.17
CA SER A 175 3.12 -11.46 -6.62
C SER A 175 3.05 -11.53 -5.10
N SER A 176 3.94 -10.83 -4.40
CA SER A 176 4.01 -10.92 -2.93
C SER A 176 3.11 -9.93 -2.21
N THR A 177 2.75 -8.82 -2.86
CA THR A 177 1.90 -7.76 -2.29
C THR A 177 1.08 -7.13 -3.40
N MET A 178 -0.14 -6.74 -3.05
CA MET A 178 -1.05 -6.10 -3.98
C MET A 178 -1.87 -5.02 -3.29
N LEU A 179 -1.98 -3.87 -3.93
CA LEU A 179 -2.92 -2.81 -3.57
C LEU A 179 -3.86 -2.56 -4.74
N THR A 180 -5.14 -2.36 -4.46
CA THR A 180 -6.16 -2.14 -5.47
C THR A 180 -6.95 -0.87 -5.19
N GLU A 181 -7.47 -0.24 -6.25
CA GLU A 181 -8.42 0.88 -6.18
C GLU A 181 -7.96 1.99 -5.20
N SER A 182 -8.79 2.33 -4.21
CA SER A 182 -8.52 3.39 -3.25
C SER A 182 -7.29 3.14 -2.38
N PHE A 183 -6.88 1.89 -2.14
CA PHE A 183 -5.65 1.58 -1.41
C PHE A 183 -4.40 2.12 -2.12
N CYS A 184 -4.44 2.29 -3.44
CA CYS A 184 -3.37 2.93 -4.20
C CYS A 184 -3.24 4.45 -3.94
N THR A 185 -4.03 5.02 -3.05
CA THR A 185 -3.90 6.40 -2.57
C THR A 185 -3.37 6.50 -1.14
N ASP A 186 -3.34 5.41 -0.40
CA ASP A 186 -2.85 5.37 0.98
C ASP A 186 -1.32 5.38 1.01
N THR A 187 -0.75 6.47 1.52
CA THR A 187 0.72 6.65 1.55
C THR A 187 1.43 5.62 2.41
N ALA A 188 0.82 5.17 3.51
CA ALA A 188 1.46 4.18 4.40
C ALA A 188 1.52 2.81 3.74
N LEU A 189 0.46 2.40 3.05
CA LEU A 189 0.41 1.16 2.28
C LEU A 189 1.36 1.22 1.08
N LEU A 190 1.38 2.31 0.35
CA LEU A 190 2.30 2.52 -0.77
C LEU A 190 3.76 2.45 -0.33
N ASP A 191 4.12 3.14 0.76
CA ASP A 191 5.47 3.10 1.32
C ASP A 191 5.86 1.67 1.76
N TYR A 192 4.90 0.92 2.30
CA TYR A 192 5.09 -0.49 2.65
C TYR A 192 5.36 -1.36 1.42
N VAL A 193 4.53 -1.25 0.39
CA VAL A 193 4.68 -2.03 -0.86
C VAL A 193 6.00 -1.71 -1.56
N PHE A 194 6.34 -0.43 -1.70
CA PHE A 194 7.59 0.00 -2.32
C PHE A 194 8.84 -0.19 -1.44
N LYS A 195 8.70 -0.76 -0.24
CA LYS A 195 9.82 -0.97 0.69
C LYS A 195 10.56 0.31 1.04
N VAL A 196 9.84 1.42 1.14
CA VAL A 196 10.42 2.69 1.53
C VAL A 196 10.94 2.59 2.96
N LYS A 197 12.22 2.88 3.15
CA LYS A 197 12.81 2.96 4.50
C LYS A 197 12.24 4.19 5.18
N LYS A 198 11.31 4.01 6.12
CA LYS A 198 10.88 5.10 6.99
C LYS A 198 12.03 5.48 7.92
N PRO A 199 12.27 6.78 8.15
CA PRO A 199 13.08 7.18 9.29
C PRO A 199 12.39 6.63 10.55
N LEU A 200 13.16 6.01 11.41
CA LEU A 200 12.83 5.28 12.62
C LEU A 200 11.69 5.91 13.45
N ALA A 201 10.48 5.59 13.15
CA ALA A 201 9.38 5.68 14.07
C ALA A 201 9.10 4.26 14.57
N GLY A 202 9.83 3.82 15.59
CA GLY A 202 9.63 2.53 16.25
C GLY A 202 9.87 1.30 15.36
N GLU A 203 10.41 0.24 15.92
CA GLU A 203 10.37 -1.06 15.24
C GLU A 203 8.91 -1.46 15.02
N PRO A 204 8.57 -2.09 13.88
CA PRO A 204 7.23 -2.61 13.67
C PRO A 204 6.86 -3.54 14.82
N ASN A 205 5.65 -3.39 15.36
CA ASN A 205 5.14 -4.27 16.38
C ASN A 205 5.38 -5.73 15.98
N LYS A 206 6.00 -6.50 16.86
CA LYS A 206 6.24 -7.94 16.68
C LYS A 206 5.00 -8.75 17.05
N ASN A 207 3.84 -8.34 16.55
CA ASN A 207 2.59 -9.00 16.88
C ASN A 207 2.55 -10.41 16.30
N LYS A 208 2.06 -11.33 17.12
CA LYS A 208 2.01 -12.74 16.77
C LYS A 208 0.84 -13.02 15.83
N VAL A 209 1.13 -13.76 14.75
CA VAL A 209 0.12 -14.31 13.84
C VAL A 209 0.17 -15.85 13.94
N LEU A 210 -0.98 -16.45 14.21
CA LEU A 210 -1.18 -17.89 14.21
C LEU A 210 -1.96 -18.27 12.94
N THR A 211 -1.46 -19.22 12.19
CA THR A 211 -2.16 -19.72 10.99
C THR A 211 -2.91 -21.00 11.33
N MET A 212 -4.19 -21.06 10.95
CA MET A 212 -5.05 -22.22 11.15
C MET A 212 -5.79 -22.55 9.84
N HIS A 213 -6.16 -23.83 9.69
CA HIS A 213 -6.75 -24.34 8.47
C HIS A 213 -8.06 -25.12 8.68
N SER A 214 -8.47 -25.30 9.92
CA SER A 214 -9.69 -26.05 10.23
C SER A 214 -10.54 -25.34 11.29
N PRO A 215 -11.89 -25.50 11.25
CA PRO A 215 -12.78 -24.99 12.28
C PRO A 215 -12.45 -25.51 13.66
N ARG A 216 -12.01 -26.75 13.76
CA ARG A 216 -11.68 -27.39 15.04
C ARG A 216 -10.50 -26.71 15.71
N GLU A 217 -9.42 -26.44 14.97
CA GLU A 217 -8.28 -25.68 15.51
C GLU A 217 -8.71 -24.33 16.09
N VAL A 218 -9.58 -23.61 15.36
CA VAL A 218 -10.10 -22.31 15.82
C VAL A 218 -10.95 -22.45 17.07
N ILE A 219 -11.89 -23.40 17.12
CA ILE A 219 -12.77 -23.63 18.25
C ILE A 219 -11.97 -24.06 19.49
N ASP A 220 -11.04 -25.00 19.33
CA ASP A 220 -10.19 -25.48 20.41
C ASP A 220 -9.32 -24.33 20.97
N TYR A 221 -8.77 -23.47 20.10
CA TYR A 221 -8.02 -22.29 20.52
C TYR A 221 -8.88 -21.26 21.25
N LEU A 222 -10.06 -20.95 20.74
CA LEU A 222 -11.01 -20.04 21.38
C LEU A 222 -11.49 -20.58 22.72
N GLY A 223 -11.63 -21.89 22.87
CA GLY A 223 -12.01 -22.54 24.14
C GLY A 223 -11.00 -22.29 25.27
N THR A 224 -9.72 -22.14 24.93
CA THR A 224 -8.65 -21.85 25.89
C THR A 224 -8.41 -20.36 26.13
N TYR A 225 -9.04 -19.49 25.32
CA TYR A 225 -8.86 -18.04 25.41
C TYR A 225 -9.47 -17.46 26.70
N ASP A 226 -8.73 -16.58 27.38
CA ASP A 226 -9.06 -16.04 28.70
C ASP A 226 -9.08 -14.50 28.76
N ASN A 227 -9.03 -13.80 27.63
CA ASN A 227 -8.91 -12.34 27.52
C ASN A 227 -7.57 -11.74 28.01
N SER A 228 -6.52 -12.54 28.22
CA SER A 228 -5.21 -12.04 28.68
C SER A 228 -4.49 -11.18 27.65
N TYR A 229 -4.91 -11.24 26.40
CA TYR A 229 -4.39 -10.44 25.29
C TYR A 229 -5.52 -10.09 24.31
N PRO A 230 -5.38 -9.03 23.49
CA PRO A 230 -6.29 -8.76 22.37
C PRO A 230 -6.20 -9.87 21.32
N LEU A 231 -7.35 -10.46 20.96
CA LEU A 231 -7.42 -11.54 19.99
C LEU A 231 -8.22 -11.13 18.77
N PHE A 232 -7.57 -11.14 17.62
CA PHE A 232 -8.19 -10.87 16.32
C PHE A 232 -8.30 -12.16 15.50
N LEU A 233 -9.38 -12.28 14.75
CA LEU A 233 -9.65 -13.40 13.85
C LEU A 233 -9.74 -12.87 12.43
N PHE A 234 -8.92 -13.40 11.51
CA PHE A 234 -8.93 -12.99 10.12
C PHE A 234 -9.09 -14.21 9.22
N PHE A 235 -10.28 -14.35 8.63
CA PHE A 235 -10.60 -15.47 7.74
C PHE A 235 -10.46 -15.01 6.29
N VAL A 236 -9.70 -15.78 5.54
CA VAL A 236 -9.36 -15.50 4.15
C VAL A 236 -9.47 -16.76 3.29
N SER A 237 -9.40 -16.58 1.99
CA SER A 237 -9.32 -17.68 1.02
C SER A 237 -7.94 -18.33 1.00
N GLY A 238 -7.84 -19.50 0.39
CA GLY A 238 -6.57 -20.08 -0.03
C GLY A 238 -6.02 -19.39 -1.28
N TYR A 239 -4.95 -19.97 -1.82
CA TYR A 239 -4.16 -19.38 -2.90
C TYR A 239 -4.31 -20.17 -4.19
N HIS A 240 -4.21 -19.48 -5.32
CA HIS A 240 -3.98 -20.12 -6.61
C HIS A 240 -2.56 -20.69 -6.67
N GLU A 241 -2.43 -21.92 -7.12
CA GLU A 241 -1.12 -22.59 -7.23
C GLU A 241 -0.18 -21.89 -8.22
N LEU A 242 -0.74 -21.29 -9.27
CA LEU A 242 0.02 -20.74 -10.40
C LEU A 242 0.61 -19.36 -10.15
N ASN A 243 -0.05 -18.53 -9.35
CA ASN A 243 0.41 -17.14 -9.12
C ASN A 243 0.58 -16.77 -7.66
N GLY A 244 0.28 -17.69 -6.73
CA GLY A 244 0.40 -17.47 -5.30
C GLY A 244 -0.58 -16.41 -4.74
N ARG A 245 -1.58 -15.96 -5.52
CA ARG A 245 -2.59 -15.00 -5.10
C ARG A 245 -3.83 -15.70 -4.58
N MET A 246 -4.60 -15.02 -3.75
CA MET A 246 -5.82 -15.59 -3.20
C MET A 246 -6.90 -15.76 -4.28
N TRP A 247 -7.63 -16.89 -4.25
CA TRP A 247 -8.73 -17.12 -5.19
C TRP A 247 -9.94 -16.20 -4.95
N CYS A 248 -10.04 -15.56 -3.79
CA CYS A 248 -11.05 -14.55 -3.48
C CYS A 248 -10.43 -13.16 -3.71
N PRO A 249 -10.85 -12.39 -4.71
CA PRO A 249 -10.23 -11.10 -5.02
C PRO A 249 -10.35 -10.08 -3.87
N TYR A 250 -11.45 -10.12 -3.14
CA TYR A 250 -11.63 -9.28 -1.96
C TYR A 250 -10.69 -9.67 -0.80
N CYS A 251 -10.37 -10.96 -0.65
CA CYS A 251 -9.38 -11.42 0.32
C CYS A 251 -7.98 -10.96 -0.08
N ASP A 252 -7.65 -11.10 -1.36
CA ASP A 252 -6.36 -10.71 -1.91
C ASP A 252 -6.11 -9.20 -1.76
N SER A 253 -7.14 -8.39 -2.02
CA SER A 253 -7.10 -6.94 -1.81
C SER A 253 -6.99 -6.55 -0.32
N ALA A 254 -7.70 -7.24 0.58
CA ALA A 254 -7.73 -6.92 1.99
C ALA A 254 -6.49 -7.37 2.76
N ASP A 255 -5.84 -8.46 2.35
CA ASP A 255 -4.79 -9.12 3.14
C ASP A 255 -3.62 -8.19 3.50
N VAL A 256 -3.08 -7.50 2.50
CA VAL A 256 -1.96 -6.56 2.71
C VAL A 256 -2.36 -5.43 3.66
N VAL A 257 -3.58 -4.90 3.49
CA VAL A 257 -4.12 -3.78 4.27
C VAL A 257 -4.32 -4.17 5.72
N VAL A 258 -5.03 -5.28 5.96
CA VAL A 258 -5.32 -5.81 7.29
C VAL A 258 -4.03 -6.15 8.02
N MET A 259 -3.11 -6.88 7.37
CA MET A 259 -1.84 -7.29 7.98
C MET A 259 -0.93 -6.10 8.27
N HIS A 260 -0.88 -5.09 7.37
CA HIS A 260 -0.12 -3.88 7.61
C HIS A 260 -0.61 -3.14 8.86
N TYR A 261 -1.91 -2.81 8.90
CA TYR A 261 -2.46 -2.05 10.02
C TYR A 261 -2.49 -2.84 11.33
N TYR A 262 -2.69 -4.15 11.29
CA TYR A 262 -2.53 -5.00 12.47
C TYR A 262 -1.11 -4.86 13.06
N ASN A 263 -0.08 -5.01 12.23
CA ASN A 263 1.31 -4.95 12.69
C ASN A 263 1.73 -3.58 13.23
N TYR A 264 1.14 -2.48 12.72
CA TYR A 264 1.52 -1.13 13.10
C TYR A 264 0.64 -0.50 14.18
N THR A 265 -0.55 -1.03 14.42
CA THR A 265 -1.52 -0.36 15.29
C THR A 265 -2.06 -1.21 16.41
N ALA A 266 -2.07 -2.53 16.30
CA ALA A 266 -2.51 -3.39 17.39
C ALA A 266 -1.52 -3.34 18.58
N PRO A 267 -1.98 -3.56 19.82
CA PRO A 267 -1.11 -3.65 20.98
C PRO A 267 -0.03 -4.73 20.83
N ASP A 268 1.15 -4.52 21.41
CA ASP A 268 2.32 -5.41 21.25
C ASP A 268 2.08 -6.87 21.70
N ASN A 269 1.09 -7.10 22.58
CA ASN A 269 0.70 -8.43 23.02
C ASN A 269 -0.50 -9.00 22.23
N ALA A 270 -0.95 -8.34 21.18
CA ALA A 270 -2.06 -8.82 20.37
C ALA A 270 -1.69 -10.11 19.62
N ILE A 271 -2.68 -10.98 19.46
CA ILE A 271 -2.58 -12.17 18.61
C ILE A 271 -3.64 -12.10 17.53
N MET A 272 -3.22 -12.38 16.29
CA MET A 272 -4.14 -12.61 15.18
C MET A 272 -4.15 -14.09 14.81
N VAL A 273 -5.34 -14.68 14.79
CA VAL A 273 -5.55 -16.01 14.19
C VAL A 273 -5.99 -15.80 12.76
N ARG A 274 -5.08 -16.09 11.82
CA ARG A 274 -5.35 -16.01 10.39
C ARG A 274 -5.75 -17.39 9.88
N VAL A 275 -6.95 -17.48 9.30
CA VAL A 275 -7.58 -18.76 8.97
C VAL A 275 -7.85 -18.86 7.47
N THR A 276 -7.37 -19.93 6.86
CA THR A 276 -7.69 -20.27 5.46
C THR A 276 -8.93 -21.16 5.41
N VAL A 277 -10.04 -20.65 4.83
CA VAL A 277 -11.33 -21.35 4.87
C VAL A 277 -11.49 -22.47 3.82
N ALA A 278 -10.73 -22.42 2.75
CA ALA A 278 -10.69 -23.44 1.71
C ALA A 278 -9.51 -23.18 0.76
N ASN A 279 -8.91 -24.20 0.20
CA ASN A 279 -7.82 -24.06 -0.77
C ASN A 279 -8.32 -23.55 -2.12
N THR A 280 -9.56 -23.89 -2.50
CA THR A 280 -10.14 -23.48 -3.78
C THR A 280 -11.54 -22.89 -3.59
N TYR A 281 -11.95 -22.04 -4.55
CA TYR A 281 -13.32 -21.51 -4.59
C TYR A 281 -14.38 -22.62 -4.68
N LYS A 282 -14.09 -23.70 -5.40
CA LYS A 282 -14.97 -24.88 -5.52
C LYS A 282 -15.23 -25.54 -4.15
N GLU A 283 -14.18 -25.67 -3.33
CA GLU A 283 -14.31 -26.20 -1.96
C GLU A 283 -15.13 -25.25 -1.07
N TRP A 284 -14.86 -23.96 -1.16
CA TRP A 284 -15.63 -22.95 -0.43
C TRP A 284 -17.11 -22.96 -0.77
N LYS A 285 -17.46 -23.19 -2.05
CA LYS A 285 -18.87 -23.24 -2.51
C LYS A 285 -19.64 -24.45 -2.02
N LYS A 286 -18.98 -25.52 -1.58
CA LYS A 286 -19.69 -26.70 -1.06
C LYS A 286 -20.56 -26.32 0.14
N PRO A 287 -21.86 -26.73 0.18
CA PRO A 287 -22.74 -26.48 1.35
C PRO A 287 -22.18 -27.05 2.65
N MET A 288 -21.45 -28.19 2.52
CA MET A 288 -20.82 -28.88 3.66
C MET A 288 -19.39 -28.40 3.94
N ASN A 289 -18.99 -27.22 3.46
CA ASN A 289 -17.73 -26.64 3.90
C ASN A 289 -17.76 -26.47 5.44
N PRO A 290 -16.76 -26.98 6.18
CA PRO A 290 -16.82 -27.06 7.64
C PRO A 290 -16.98 -25.69 8.32
N PHE A 291 -16.51 -24.62 7.72
CA PHE A 291 -16.69 -23.24 8.22
C PHE A 291 -18.12 -22.70 8.05
N LYS A 292 -18.97 -23.36 7.26
CA LYS A 292 -20.39 -23.00 7.05
C LYS A 292 -21.33 -23.80 7.95
N LEU A 293 -20.83 -24.83 8.61
CA LEU A 293 -21.65 -25.67 9.49
C LEU A 293 -22.06 -24.89 10.75
N ARG A 294 -23.23 -25.21 11.26
CA ARG A 294 -23.81 -24.55 12.44
C ARG A 294 -22.88 -24.58 13.65
N GLU A 295 -22.20 -25.69 13.87
CA GLU A 295 -21.26 -25.86 15.00
C GLU A 295 -20.19 -24.77 15.03
N PHE A 296 -19.67 -24.38 13.86
CA PHE A 296 -18.70 -23.30 13.74
C PHE A 296 -19.37 -21.93 13.78
N GLN A 297 -20.49 -21.76 13.09
CA GLN A 297 -21.20 -20.50 12.97
C GLN A 297 -21.81 -20.02 14.30
N ASP A 298 -22.14 -20.93 15.22
CA ASP A 298 -22.61 -20.60 16.57
C ASP A 298 -21.46 -20.00 17.46
N VAL A 299 -20.20 -20.24 17.09
CA VAL A 299 -19.00 -19.67 17.76
C VAL A 299 -18.48 -18.44 17.02
N VAL A 300 -18.33 -18.51 15.71
CA VAL A 300 -17.88 -17.41 14.85
C VAL A 300 -18.92 -17.18 13.76
N PRO A 301 -19.78 -16.14 13.88
CA PRO A 301 -20.89 -15.89 12.97
C PRO A 301 -20.44 -15.28 11.63
N MET A 302 -19.63 -16.01 10.88
CA MET A 302 -19.01 -15.60 9.64
C MET A 302 -19.91 -15.93 8.43
N ARG A 303 -20.26 -14.93 7.62
CA ARG A 303 -21.09 -15.12 6.41
C ARG A 303 -20.32 -15.29 5.13
N GLY A 304 -19.06 -14.85 5.11
CA GLY A 304 -18.20 -14.86 3.93
C GLY A 304 -16.75 -14.52 4.27
N VAL A 305 -15.92 -14.43 3.26
CA VAL A 305 -14.53 -13.98 3.36
C VAL A 305 -14.29 -12.82 2.39
N PRO A 306 -13.41 -11.84 2.74
CA PRO A 306 -12.65 -11.77 3.99
C PRO A 306 -13.55 -11.46 5.20
N PHE A 307 -13.20 -12.00 6.37
CA PHE A 307 -13.86 -11.68 7.62
C PHE A 307 -12.80 -11.31 8.65
N LEU A 308 -12.93 -10.13 9.25
CA LEU A 308 -12.10 -9.65 10.34
C LEU A 308 -12.97 -9.49 11.59
N GLY A 309 -12.56 -10.11 12.69
CA GLY A 309 -13.27 -10.04 13.96
C GLY A 309 -12.34 -9.83 15.15
N TYR A 310 -12.88 -9.27 16.22
CA TYR A 310 -12.26 -9.20 17.53
C TYR A 310 -12.98 -10.16 18.47
N ALA A 311 -12.26 -11.10 19.06
CA ALA A 311 -12.82 -12.08 19.98
C ALA A 311 -12.72 -11.61 21.42
N ARG A 312 -13.79 -11.82 22.19
CA ARG A 312 -13.83 -11.57 23.63
C ARG A 312 -14.58 -12.70 24.34
N LYS A 313 -14.04 -13.16 25.45
CA LYS A 313 -14.73 -14.12 26.29
C LYS A 313 -15.59 -13.40 27.32
N ASP A 314 -16.90 -13.70 27.34
CA ASP A 314 -17.80 -13.25 28.38
C ASP A 314 -17.53 -14.05 29.67
N GLY A 315 -17.14 -13.35 30.73
CA GLY A 315 -16.81 -13.96 31.99
C GLY A 315 -18.00 -14.63 32.72
N SER A 316 -19.24 -14.18 32.41
CA SER A 316 -20.45 -14.72 33.05
C SER A 316 -20.98 -15.97 32.35
N ALA A 317 -20.92 -16.00 31.03
CA ALA A 317 -21.48 -17.08 30.22
C ALA A 317 -20.43 -18.09 29.72
N ASN A 318 -19.13 -17.85 29.98
CA ASN A 318 -18.00 -18.60 29.42
C ASN A 318 -18.10 -18.75 27.87
N LYS A 319 -18.74 -17.79 27.22
CA LYS A 319 -18.98 -17.75 25.79
C LYS A 319 -18.02 -16.79 25.09
N ILE A 320 -17.60 -17.14 23.89
CA ILE A 320 -16.83 -16.24 23.03
C ILE A 320 -17.83 -15.38 22.23
N ASP A 321 -17.65 -14.06 22.34
CA ASP A 321 -18.29 -13.09 21.46
C ASP A 321 -17.27 -12.60 20.41
N VAL A 322 -17.69 -12.59 19.16
CA VAL A 322 -16.87 -12.12 18.05
C VAL A 322 -17.50 -10.87 17.42
N HIS A 323 -16.86 -9.75 17.59
CA HIS A 323 -17.27 -8.47 17.00
C HIS A 323 -16.64 -8.32 15.63
N GLN A 324 -17.46 -8.37 14.59
CA GLN A 324 -16.99 -8.22 13.21
C GLN A 324 -16.69 -6.76 12.89
N PHE A 325 -15.60 -6.51 12.15
CA PHE A 325 -15.37 -5.28 11.42
C PHE A 325 -16.31 -5.27 10.20
N THR A 326 -17.26 -4.32 10.17
CA THR A 326 -18.37 -4.31 9.18
C THR A 326 -18.22 -3.22 8.11
N LEU A 327 -17.22 -2.36 8.24
CA LEU A 327 -16.92 -1.33 7.25
C LEU A 327 -16.07 -1.89 6.11
N ASP A 328 -15.94 -1.11 5.05
CA ASP A 328 -15.00 -1.41 3.99
C ASP A 328 -13.56 -1.30 4.52
N TYR A 329 -12.66 -2.17 4.07
CA TYR A 329 -11.25 -2.14 4.49
C TYR A 329 -10.51 -0.89 3.97
N SER A 330 -11.09 -0.15 3.02
CA SER A 330 -10.60 1.15 2.58
C SER A 330 -10.80 2.26 3.60
N GLU A 331 -11.68 2.06 4.59
CA GLU A 331 -11.82 2.93 5.76
C GLU A 331 -10.65 2.68 6.73
N THR A 332 -9.45 3.04 6.30
CA THR A 332 -8.20 2.67 6.99
C THR A 332 -8.04 3.31 8.37
N GLU A 333 -8.63 4.48 8.62
CA GLU A 333 -8.66 5.10 9.94
C GLU A 333 -9.51 4.30 10.93
N GLU A 334 -10.67 3.81 10.49
CA GLU A 334 -11.55 2.96 11.28
C GLU A 334 -10.93 1.59 11.51
N LEU A 335 -10.26 1.03 10.51
CA LEU A 335 -9.49 -0.22 10.65
C LEU A 335 -8.37 -0.07 11.68
N GLN A 336 -7.63 1.02 11.67
CA GLN A 336 -6.63 1.32 12.69
C GLN A 336 -7.26 1.47 14.08
N THR A 337 -8.41 2.13 14.16
CA THR A 337 -9.16 2.28 15.41
C THR A 337 -9.63 0.93 15.94
N PHE A 338 -10.09 0.05 15.06
CA PHE A 338 -10.48 -1.32 15.40
C PHE A 338 -9.31 -2.11 16.01
N PHE A 339 -8.09 -1.94 15.51
CA PHE A 339 -6.92 -2.60 16.06
C PHE A 339 -6.38 -1.95 17.35
N LYS A 340 -6.43 -0.62 17.45
CA LYS A 340 -5.93 0.12 18.65
C LYS A 340 -6.83 -0.01 19.86
N ASN A 341 -8.11 0.15 19.62
CA ASN A 341 -9.11 0.17 20.68
C ASN A 341 -9.81 -1.18 20.70
N LYS A 342 -9.87 -1.78 21.87
CA LYS A 342 -10.89 -2.78 22.12
C LYS A 342 -12.19 -2.23 21.54
N PRO A 343 -12.81 -2.86 20.53
CA PRO A 343 -13.94 -2.28 19.83
C PRO A 343 -14.92 -1.75 20.86
N ARG A 344 -15.26 -0.48 20.79
CA ARG A 344 -16.33 0.09 21.59
C ARG A 344 -17.54 -0.78 21.29
N MET A 345 -18.06 -1.43 22.32
CA MET A 345 -19.34 -2.11 22.19
C MET A 345 -20.30 -1.11 21.57
N ALA A 346 -20.72 -1.35 20.33
CA ALA A 346 -21.89 -0.68 19.81
C ALA A 346 -22.95 -0.92 20.88
N GLN A 347 -23.38 0.14 21.54
CA GLN A 347 -24.54 0.06 22.42
C GLN A 347 -25.69 -0.40 21.52
N LEU A 348 -25.98 -1.67 21.61
CA LEU A 348 -27.21 -2.23 21.10
C LEU A 348 -28.32 -1.62 21.96
N ASN A 349 -28.87 -0.51 21.48
CA ASN A 349 -30.20 -0.03 21.91
C ASN A 349 -31.26 -0.74 21.08
#